data_920d23f2efba5e3604c49539fa8ee55a
#
_entry.id   920d23f2efba5e3604c49539fa8ee55a
#
_cell.length_a   1.000
_cell.length_b   1.000
_cell.length_c   1.000
_cell.angle_alpha   90.00
_cell.angle_beta   90.00
_cell.angle_gamma   90.00
#
_symmetry.space_group_name_H-M   'P 1'
#
loop_
_entity.id
_entity.type
_entity.pdbx_description
1 polymer ?
#
loop_
_entity_poly.entity_id
_entity_poly.type
_entity_poly.pdbx_seq_one_letter_code
_entity_poly.pdbx_strand_id
1 'polypeptide(L)'
;MRPLDMANRQEDNVKLIFMPCYLTGDDGIVDLSYYDTVLGNDLCVFPSYYEPWGYTPLEAVAFHVPCITTDLAGFGLWANSVKGASASIEGGVEVVHRTDYNFSEVADHIKATVARFAAMTPKEVRACRSKADKLSKKALWSEFIPYYEEAYDLALRKAEKRAE
;
A
#
# COMPACT_ATOMS: atom_id res chain seq x y z
N MET A 1 -21.57 3.64 -20.11
CA MET A 1 -20.18 3.15 -19.91
C MET A 1 -19.97 1.99 -20.87
N ARG A 2 -19.01 2.03 -21.79
CA ARG A 2 -18.73 0.84 -22.62
C ARG A 2 -18.10 -0.22 -21.71
N PRO A 3 -18.54 -1.49 -21.76
CA PRO A 3 -17.87 -2.54 -21.03
C PRO A 3 -16.42 -2.61 -21.50
N LEU A 4 -15.46 -2.65 -20.55
CA LEU A 4 -14.07 -2.93 -20.86
C LEU A 4 -14.03 -4.35 -21.44
N ASP A 5 -13.55 -4.51 -22.67
CA ASP A 5 -13.42 -5.81 -23.33
C ASP A 5 -12.20 -6.55 -22.74
N MET A 6 -12.35 -7.06 -21.51
CA MET A 6 -11.35 -7.85 -20.78
C MET A 6 -11.77 -9.32 -20.80
N ALA A 7 -11.71 -9.93 -21.98
CA ALA A 7 -12.15 -11.31 -22.18
C ALA A 7 -11.06 -12.36 -21.94
N ASN A 8 -9.84 -11.94 -21.59
CA ASN A 8 -8.68 -12.83 -21.40
C ASN A 8 -8.35 -13.70 -22.61
N ARG A 9 -8.61 -13.20 -23.83
CA ARG A 9 -8.28 -13.91 -25.08
C ARG A 9 -6.75 -14.07 -25.17
N GLN A 10 -6.30 -15.04 -25.96
CA GLN A 10 -4.87 -15.33 -26.11
C GLN A 10 -4.08 -14.10 -26.57
N GLU A 11 -4.66 -13.31 -27.47
CA GLU A 11 -4.11 -12.08 -28.03
C GLU A 11 -4.14 -10.86 -27.11
N ASP A 12 -4.92 -10.88 -26.03
CA ASP A 12 -5.01 -9.76 -25.09
C ASP A 12 -3.69 -9.62 -24.33
N ASN A 13 -3.08 -8.44 -24.41
CA ASN A 13 -1.83 -8.13 -23.68
C ASN A 13 -2.00 -8.03 -22.18
N VAL A 14 -3.24 -7.84 -21.69
CA VAL A 14 -3.60 -7.74 -20.29
C VAL A 14 -4.57 -8.84 -19.94
N LYS A 15 -4.30 -9.57 -18.89
CA LYS A 15 -5.19 -10.59 -18.34
C LYS A 15 -5.78 -10.10 -17.01
N LEU A 16 -7.08 -10.32 -16.82
CA LEU A 16 -7.78 -10.01 -15.59
C LEU A 16 -8.20 -11.32 -14.91
N ILE A 17 -7.74 -11.55 -13.70
CA ILE A 17 -8.20 -12.64 -12.85
C ILE A 17 -9.03 -12.02 -11.73
N PHE A 18 -10.33 -12.30 -11.74
CA PHE A 18 -11.25 -11.85 -10.69
C PHE A 18 -11.40 -12.95 -9.65
N MET A 19 -11.15 -12.60 -8.39
CA MET A 19 -11.22 -13.52 -7.26
C MET A 19 -12.29 -13.05 -6.27
N PRO A 20 -13.53 -13.57 -6.38
CA PRO A 20 -14.67 -13.13 -5.58
C PRO A 20 -14.78 -13.82 -4.21
N CYS A 21 -13.66 -14.33 -3.69
CA CYS A 21 -13.62 -15.08 -2.43
C CYS A 21 -12.38 -14.69 -1.61
N TYR A 22 -12.38 -15.10 -0.34
CA TYR A 22 -11.17 -15.03 0.48
C TYR A 22 -10.16 -16.08 0.02
N LEU A 23 -8.89 -15.68 -0.03
CA LEU A 23 -7.77 -16.55 -0.43
C LEU A 23 -7.36 -17.43 0.76
N THR A 24 -7.96 -18.59 0.87
CA THR A 24 -7.74 -19.57 1.95
C THR A 24 -6.77 -20.69 1.55
N GLY A 25 -6.40 -20.77 0.27
CA GLY A 25 -5.51 -21.79 -0.29
C GLY A 25 -6.25 -22.98 -0.89
N ASP A 26 -7.58 -22.96 -0.92
CA ASP A 26 -8.46 -23.98 -1.45
C ASP A 26 -9.66 -23.37 -2.20
N ASP A 27 -9.45 -22.22 -2.84
CA ASP A 27 -10.49 -21.43 -3.47
C ASP A 27 -10.92 -21.94 -4.86
N GLY A 28 -10.17 -22.88 -5.44
CA GLY A 28 -10.42 -23.46 -6.75
C GLY A 28 -10.11 -22.52 -7.93
N ILE A 29 -9.41 -21.41 -7.69
CA ILE A 29 -9.01 -20.45 -8.72
C ILE A 29 -7.49 -20.39 -8.82
N VAL A 30 -6.81 -20.06 -7.73
CA VAL A 30 -5.34 -20.03 -7.65
C VAL A 30 -4.79 -20.96 -6.58
N ASP A 31 -5.62 -21.39 -5.64
CA ASP A 31 -5.29 -22.29 -4.52
C ASP A 31 -4.05 -21.85 -3.72
N LEU A 32 -3.90 -20.53 -3.57
CA LEU A 32 -2.84 -19.90 -2.79
C LEU A 32 -3.45 -19.10 -1.64
N SER A 33 -2.76 -19.09 -0.50
CA SER A 33 -3.15 -18.21 0.59
C SER A 33 -2.99 -16.72 0.19
N TYR A 34 -3.65 -15.83 0.92
CA TYR A 34 -3.51 -14.38 0.70
C TYR A 34 -2.04 -13.94 0.68
N TYR A 35 -1.25 -14.40 1.65
CA TYR A 35 0.15 -14.01 1.75
C TYR A 35 1.01 -14.60 0.62
N ASP A 36 0.76 -15.84 0.22
CA ASP A 36 1.46 -16.43 -0.94
C ASP A 36 1.13 -15.70 -2.23
N THR A 37 -0.14 -15.28 -2.37
CA THR A 37 -0.58 -14.48 -3.52
C THR A 37 0.09 -13.11 -3.52
N VAL A 38 0.18 -12.41 -2.36
CA VAL A 38 0.87 -11.12 -2.27
C VAL A 38 2.34 -11.25 -2.63
N LEU A 39 3.03 -12.27 -2.12
CA LEU A 39 4.44 -12.55 -2.43
C LEU A 39 4.71 -12.76 -3.92
N GLY A 40 3.73 -13.33 -4.65
CA GLY A 40 3.81 -13.58 -6.09
C GLY A 40 3.64 -12.32 -6.96
N ASN A 41 3.20 -11.21 -6.39
CA ASN A 41 2.97 -9.98 -7.14
C ASN A 41 4.25 -9.12 -7.27
N ASP A 42 4.34 -8.38 -8.35
CA ASP A 42 5.38 -7.37 -8.56
C ASP A 42 5.01 -6.01 -7.97
N LEU A 43 3.71 -5.67 -7.98
CA LEU A 43 3.15 -4.41 -7.50
C LEU A 43 1.75 -4.66 -6.96
N CYS A 44 1.45 -4.10 -5.79
CA CYS A 44 0.10 -4.08 -5.22
C CYS A 44 -0.53 -2.69 -5.34
N VAL A 45 -1.86 -2.65 -5.53
CA VAL A 45 -2.61 -1.38 -5.63
C VAL A 45 -3.76 -1.40 -4.64
N PHE A 46 -3.75 -0.45 -3.70
CA PHE A 46 -4.73 -0.28 -2.63
C PHE A 46 -5.36 1.12 -2.72
N PRO A 47 -6.31 1.35 -3.65
CA PRO A 47 -6.87 2.67 -3.90
C PRO A 47 -7.95 3.01 -2.86
N SER A 48 -7.58 2.98 -1.57
CA SER A 48 -8.49 3.18 -0.46
C SER A 48 -9.19 4.54 -0.54
N TYR A 49 -10.49 4.52 -0.26
CA TYR A 49 -11.30 5.73 -0.12
C TYR A 49 -11.29 6.25 1.33
N TYR A 50 -11.27 5.34 2.27
CA TYR A 50 -11.06 5.60 3.69
C TYR A 50 -10.50 4.34 4.36
N GLU A 51 -9.40 4.51 5.05
CA GLU A 51 -8.84 3.46 5.90
C GLU A 51 -8.08 4.07 7.08
N PRO A 52 -8.45 3.75 8.34
CA PRO A 52 -7.81 4.34 9.52
C PRO A 52 -6.30 4.15 9.54
N TRP A 53 -5.82 2.97 9.18
CA TRP A 53 -4.39 2.69 9.02
C TRP A 53 -4.07 2.17 7.61
N GLY A 54 -4.39 0.92 7.30
CA GLY A 54 -4.05 0.23 6.06
C GLY A 54 -3.00 -0.85 6.30
N TYR A 55 -3.45 -2.00 6.84
CA TYR A 55 -2.57 -3.14 7.05
C TYR A 55 -2.13 -3.76 5.73
N THR A 56 -2.99 -3.83 4.73
CA THR A 56 -2.68 -4.46 3.44
C THR A 56 -1.50 -3.79 2.71
N PRO A 57 -1.39 -2.46 2.59
CA PRO A 57 -0.19 -1.85 2.03
C PRO A 57 1.04 -2.02 2.93
N LEU A 58 0.90 -2.05 4.27
CA LEU A 58 2.00 -2.33 5.17
C LEU A 58 2.51 -3.76 5.01
N GLU A 59 1.61 -4.75 4.91
CA GLU A 59 1.95 -6.15 4.65
C GLU A 59 2.66 -6.33 3.30
N ALA A 60 2.15 -5.68 2.23
CA ALA A 60 2.81 -5.72 0.94
C ALA A 60 4.27 -5.24 1.00
N VAL A 61 4.53 -4.09 1.64
CA VAL A 61 5.91 -3.59 1.75
C VAL A 61 6.78 -4.43 2.70
N ALA A 62 6.18 -5.06 3.71
CA ALA A 62 6.88 -6.01 4.58
C ALA A 62 7.29 -7.29 3.84
N PHE A 63 6.52 -7.69 2.84
CA PHE A 63 6.87 -8.75 1.89
C PHE A 63 7.72 -8.28 0.71
N HIS A 64 8.29 -7.09 0.80
CA HIS A 64 9.12 -6.50 -0.25
C HIS A 64 8.37 -6.26 -1.57
N VAL A 65 7.05 -6.12 -1.53
CA VAL A 65 6.23 -5.81 -2.70
C VAL A 65 5.92 -4.32 -2.69
N PRO A 66 6.40 -3.55 -3.68
CA PRO A 66 6.04 -2.14 -3.81
C PRO A 66 4.53 -1.96 -3.95
N CYS A 67 3.99 -0.84 -3.46
CA CYS A 67 2.57 -0.63 -3.53
C CYS A 67 2.18 0.82 -3.86
N ILE A 68 0.96 0.96 -4.38
CA ILE A 68 0.26 2.22 -4.56
C ILE A 68 -0.85 2.28 -3.52
N THR A 69 -0.92 3.36 -2.76
CA THR A 69 -1.99 3.65 -1.80
C THR A 69 -2.46 5.10 -1.94
N THR A 70 -3.36 5.55 -1.08
CA THR A 70 -3.87 6.93 -1.10
C THR A 70 -3.56 7.65 0.22
N ASP A 71 -3.64 8.96 0.21
CA ASP A 71 -3.54 9.79 1.42
C ASP A 71 -4.83 9.80 2.27
N LEU A 72 -5.86 9.05 1.87
CA LEU A 72 -7.04 8.74 2.70
C LEU A 72 -6.84 7.49 3.58
N ALA A 73 -5.70 6.81 3.44
CA ALA A 73 -5.24 5.75 4.33
C ALA A 73 -4.16 6.28 5.29
N GLY A 74 -4.25 5.93 6.57
CA GLY A 74 -3.26 6.33 7.58
C GLY A 74 -1.84 5.91 7.23
N PHE A 75 -1.67 4.70 6.63
CA PHE A 75 -0.39 4.23 6.11
C PHE A 75 0.17 5.17 5.04
N GLY A 76 -0.66 5.68 4.12
CA GLY A 76 -0.22 6.62 3.09
C GLY A 76 0.28 7.95 3.68
N LEU A 77 -0.48 8.51 4.62
CA LEU A 77 -0.07 9.71 5.36
C LEU A 77 1.24 9.50 6.12
N TRP A 78 1.37 8.37 6.81
CA TRP A 78 2.58 7.99 7.51
C TRP A 78 3.77 7.81 6.56
N ALA A 79 3.59 7.12 5.43
CA ALA A 79 4.65 6.92 4.44
C ALA A 79 5.18 8.25 3.89
N ASN A 80 4.30 9.22 3.64
CA ASN A 80 4.68 10.58 3.24
C ASN A 80 5.48 11.27 4.35
N SER A 81 5.05 11.19 5.61
CA SER A 81 5.73 11.83 6.75
C SER A 81 7.14 11.27 6.97
N VAL A 82 7.29 9.95 6.90
CA VAL A 82 8.59 9.27 7.09
C VAL A 82 9.60 9.60 6.00
N LYS A 83 9.12 9.87 4.79
CA LYS A 83 9.98 10.21 3.64
C LYS A 83 10.28 11.71 3.54
N GLY A 84 9.56 12.55 4.29
CA GLY A 84 9.71 14.01 4.25
C GLY A 84 9.28 14.66 2.93
N ALA A 85 8.62 13.92 2.05
CA ALA A 85 8.08 14.37 0.77
C ALA A 85 7.02 13.37 0.29
N SER A 86 6.30 13.68 -0.79
CA SER A 86 5.41 12.71 -1.41
C SER A 86 6.15 11.42 -1.71
N ALA A 87 5.61 10.32 -1.21
CA ALA A 87 6.16 9.00 -1.47
C ALA A 87 5.94 8.63 -2.94
N SER A 88 6.97 8.11 -3.60
CA SER A 88 6.93 7.68 -5.00
C SER A 88 7.25 6.21 -5.13
N ILE A 89 6.84 5.58 -6.22
CA ILE A 89 7.03 4.15 -6.47
C ILE A 89 8.51 3.76 -6.50
N GLU A 90 9.39 4.64 -6.94
CA GLU A 90 10.85 4.45 -6.90
C GLU A 90 11.37 4.34 -5.46
N GLY A 91 10.58 4.80 -4.50
CA GLY A 91 10.79 4.66 -3.06
C GLY A 91 10.09 3.45 -2.45
N GLY A 92 9.43 2.61 -3.24
CA GLY A 92 8.70 1.42 -2.80
C GLY A 92 7.23 1.64 -2.46
N VAL A 93 6.78 2.88 -2.33
CA VAL A 93 5.37 3.24 -2.10
C VAL A 93 5.04 4.50 -2.87
N GLU A 94 4.00 4.45 -3.68
CA GLU A 94 3.35 5.63 -4.27
C GLU A 94 2.14 6.01 -3.42
N VAL A 95 2.04 7.28 -3.04
CA VAL A 95 0.87 7.81 -2.33
C VAL A 95 0.13 8.78 -3.22
N VAL A 96 -1.07 8.40 -3.62
CA VAL A 96 -1.91 9.19 -4.52
C VAL A 96 -2.82 10.09 -3.70
N HIS A 97 -2.85 11.38 -4.02
CA HIS A 97 -3.80 12.31 -3.43
C HIS A 97 -5.22 12.03 -3.92
N ARG A 98 -6.14 11.75 -2.99
CA ARG A 98 -7.51 11.39 -3.29
C ARG A 98 -8.50 12.27 -2.54
N THR A 99 -9.55 12.69 -3.25
CA THR A 99 -10.70 13.45 -2.72
C THR A 99 -12.00 12.87 -3.28
N ASP A 100 -13.14 13.39 -2.84
CA ASP A 100 -14.45 13.00 -3.36
C ASP A 100 -14.64 13.40 -4.85
N TYR A 101 -13.83 14.31 -5.37
CA TYR A 101 -14.07 14.98 -6.65
C TYR A 101 -13.01 14.69 -7.72
N ASN A 102 -11.88 14.03 -7.38
CA ASN A 102 -10.76 13.84 -8.30
C ASN A 102 -10.59 12.40 -8.80
N PHE A 103 -11.68 11.63 -8.92
CA PHE A 103 -11.64 10.21 -9.32
C PHE A 103 -10.84 9.96 -10.62
N SER A 104 -11.07 10.77 -11.65
CA SER A 104 -10.39 10.60 -12.95
C SER A 104 -8.89 10.87 -12.84
N GLU A 105 -8.48 11.88 -12.08
CA GLU A 105 -7.08 12.21 -11.83
C GLU A 105 -6.39 11.09 -11.05
N VAL A 106 -7.05 10.51 -10.06
CA VAL A 106 -6.55 9.35 -9.30
C VAL A 106 -6.36 8.15 -10.21
N ALA A 107 -7.35 7.85 -11.06
CA ALA A 107 -7.25 6.74 -12.01
C ALA A 107 -6.10 6.93 -13.00
N ASP A 108 -5.93 8.14 -13.54
CA ASP A 108 -4.83 8.46 -14.44
C ASP A 108 -3.47 8.42 -13.73
N HIS A 109 -3.38 8.85 -12.48
CA HIS A 109 -2.16 8.76 -11.68
C HIS A 109 -1.78 7.28 -11.43
N ILE A 110 -2.72 6.44 -11.00
CA ILE A 110 -2.49 5.01 -10.81
C ILE A 110 -2.02 4.36 -12.13
N LYS A 111 -2.73 4.63 -13.23
CA LYS A 111 -2.37 4.14 -14.57
C LYS A 111 -0.95 4.54 -14.96
N ALA A 112 -0.59 5.82 -14.80
CA ALA A 112 0.74 6.31 -15.11
C ALA A 112 1.82 5.65 -14.24
N THR A 113 1.56 5.45 -12.97
CA THR A 113 2.48 4.78 -12.04
C THR A 113 2.66 3.30 -12.39
N VAL A 114 1.58 2.57 -12.70
CA VAL A 114 1.66 1.18 -13.15
C VAL A 114 2.47 1.06 -14.45
N ALA A 115 2.21 1.96 -15.42
CA ALA A 115 2.95 1.97 -16.68
C ALA A 115 4.45 2.28 -16.47
N ARG A 116 4.77 3.23 -15.59
CA ARG A 116 6.15 3.57 -15.21
C ARG A 116 6.84 2.39 -14.53
N PHE A 117 6.18 1.72 -13.59
CA PHE A 117 6.71 0.54 -12.92
C PHE A 117 6.95 -0.62 -13.90
N ALA A 118 6.02 -0.89 -14.81
CA ALA A 118 6.14 -1.94 -15.81
C ALA A 118 7.29 -1.69 -16.81
N ALA A 119 7.70 -0.44 -16.99
CA ALA A 119 8.84 -0.05 -17.84
C ALA A 119 10.19 -0.11 -17.11
N MET A 120 10.22 -0.36 -15.80
CA MET A 120 11.45 -0.43 -15.01
C MET A 120 12.30 -1.64 -15.40
N THR A 121 13.61 -1.45 -15.35
CA THR A 121 14.56 -2.56 -15.45
C THR A 121 14.51 -3.46 -14.21
N PRO A 122 14.94 -4.72 -14.31
CA PRO A 122 15.02 -5.62 -13.16
C PRO A 122 15.86 -5.06 -11.98
N LYS A 123 16.84 -4.20 -12.28
CA LYS A 123 17.64 -3.52 -11.24
C LYS A 123 16.82 -2.48 -10.49
N GLU A 124 16.02 -1.69 -11.20
CA GLU A 124 15.15 -0.67 -10.61
C GLU A 124 14.03 -1.31 -9.77
N VAL A 125 13.40 -2.36 -10.28
CA VAL A 125 12.40 -3.13 -9.52
C VAL A 125 13.00 -3.67 -8.20
N ARG A 126 14.19 -4.28 -8.25
CA ARG A 126 14.87 -4.73 -7.03
C ARG A 126 15.18 -3.58 -6.07
N ALA A 127 15.51 -2.41 -6.57
CA ALA A 127 15.73 -1.22 -5.75
C ALA A 127 14.43 -0.74 -5.07
N CYS A 128 13.30 -0.74 -5.79
CA CYS A 128 11.98 -0.44 -5.23
C CYS A 128 11.62 -1.43 -4.12
N ARG A 129 11.77 -2.73 -4.37
CA ARG A 129 11.52 -3.80 -3.37
C ARG A 129 12.38 -3.62 -2.11
N SER A 130 13.66 -3.33 -2.27
CA SER A 130 14.56 -3.07 -1.12
C SER A 130 14.15 -1.83 -0.33
N LYS A 131 13.63 -0.80 -0.98
CA LYS A 131 13.15 0.41 -0.31
C LYS A 131 11.81 0.19 0.39
N ALA A 132 10.91 -0.62 -0.19
CA ALA A 132 9.68 -1.07 0.45
C ALA A 132 9.98 -1.80 1.76
N ASP A 133 10.88 -2.78 1.75
CA ASP A 133 11.36 -3.47 2.97
C ASP A 133 11.92 -2.50 4.02
N LYS A 134 12.78 -1.58 3.61
CA LYS A 134 13.34 -0.60 4.55
C LYS A 134 12.28 0.33 5.15
N LEU A 135 11.23 0.66 4.40
CA LEU A 135 10.11 1.44 4.91
C LEU A 135 9.33 0.64 5.94
N SER A 136 9.02 -0.65 5.68
CA SER A 136 8.26 -1.49 6.60
C SER A 136 8.93 -1.61 7.97
N LYS A 137 10.27 -1.65 8.02
CA LYS A 137 11.04 -1.71 9.27
C LYS A 137 10.85 -0.49 10.17
N LYS A 138 10.46 0.66 9.61
CA LYS A 138 10.10 1.86 10.37
C LYS A 138 8.69 1.81 10.95
N ALA A 139 7.89 0.81 10.57
CA ALA A 139 6.56 0.54 11.12
C ALA A 139 6.57 -0.61 12.14
N LEU A 140 7.73 -1.04 12.60
CA LEU A 140 7.84 -2.03 13.67
C LEU A 140 7.32 -1.45 14.99
N TRP A 141 6.84 -2.32 15.84
CA TRP A 141 6.33 -1.94 17.15
C TRP A 141 7.36 -1.22 18.02
N SER A 142 8.64 -1.60 17.89
CA SER A 142 9.76 -0.90 18.53
C SER A 142 9.89 0.58 18.14
N GLU A 143 9.43 0.94 16.93
CA GLU A 143 9.45 2.32 16.45
C GLU A 143 8.22 3.12 16.92
N PHE A 144 7.09 2.44 17.15
CA PHE A 144 5.85 3.10 17.56
C PHE A 144 5.65 3.17 19.07
N ILE A 145 6.20 2.24 19.85
CA ILE A 145 5.98 2.21 21.30
C ILE A 145 6.40 3.49 22.04
N PRO A 146 7.50 4.20 21.65
CA PRO A 146 7.86 5.45 22.31
C PRO A 146 6.80 6.53 22.25
N TYR A 147 6.00 6.58 21.18
CA TYR A 147 4.87 7.54 21.07
C TYR A 147 3.75 7.22 22.06
N TYR A 148 3.51 5.93 22.35
CA TYR A 148 2.55 5.51 23.36
C TYR A 148 3.05 5.87 24.75
N GLU A 149 4.31 5.62 25.05
CA GLU A 149 4.95 5.98 26.33
C GLU A 149 4.88 7.48 26.58
N GLU A 150 5.19 8.31 25.58
CA GLU A 150 5.06 9.77 25.67
C GLU A 150 3.60 10.20 25.94
N ALA A 151 2.64 9.56 25.27
CA ALA A 151 1.20 9.83 25.50
C ALA A 151 0.77 9.44 26.90
N TYR A 152 1.26 8.32 27.45
CA TYR A 152 0.98 7.90 28.84
C TYR A 152 1.57 8.87 29.84
N ASP A 153 2.82 9.29 29.68
CA ASP A 153 3.47 10.27 30.53
C ASP A 153 2.73 11.61 30.51
N LEU A 154 2.27 12.05 29.34
CA LEU A 154 1.46 13.25 29.22
C LEU A 154 0.12 13.12 29.95
N ALA A 155 -0.53 11.96 29.85
CA ALA A 155 -1.80 11.70 30.54
C ALA A 155 -1.63 11.70 32.07
N LEU A 156 -0.55 11.06 32.58
CA LEU A 156 -0.24 11.04 34.02
C LEU A 156 0.04 12.44 34.56
N ARG A 157 0.89 13.22 33.90
CA ARG A 157 1.13 14.62 34.30
C ARG A 157 -0.12 15.49 34.31
N LYS A 158 -1.06 15.25 33.38
CA LYS A 158 -2.36 15.96 33.37
C LYS A 158 -3.29 15.48 34.48
N ALA A 159 -3.25 14.21 34.84
CA ALA A 159 -4.04 13.67 35.94
C ALA A 159 -3.56 14.24 37.30
N GLU A 160 -2.27 14.29 37.53
CA GLU A 160 -1.68 14.89 38.74
C GLU A 160 -2.12 16.34 38.92
N LYS A 161 -2.00 17.18 37.86
CA LYS A 161 -2.45 18.59 37.90
C LYS A 161 -3.96 18.81 38.13
N ARG A 162 -4.80 17.77 37.94
CA ARG A 162 -6.23 17.85 38.23
C ARG A 162 -6.57 17.43 39.64
N ALA A 163 -5.64 16.73 40.30
CA ALA A 163 -5.80 16.27 41.69
C ALA A 163 -5.32 17.31 42.71
N GLU A 164 -4.58 18.33 42.26
CA GLU A 164 -4.21 19.54 43.03
C GLU A 164 -5.34 20.57 42.97
#